data_f5dd0aca5741822f4b074626b6facfdc
#
_entry.id   f5dd0aca5741822f4b074626b6facfdc
#
_cell.length_a   1.000
_cell.length_b   1.000
_cell.length_c   1.000
_cell.angle_alpha   90.00
_cell.angle_beta   90.00
_cell.angle_gamma   90.00
#
_symmetry.space_group_name_H-M   'P 1'
#
loop_
_entity.id
_entity.type
_entity.pdbx_description
1 polymer ?
#
loop_
_entity_poly.entity_id
_entity_poly.type
_entity_poly.pdbx_seq_one_letter_code
_entity_poly.pdbx_strand_id
1 'polypeptide(L)'
;MRGFRFGLTGRGLAMLVFGGLIATGASLIGEPDLAWVGVFVTCLPVVGLVVVLALPPRLTCERSVAPDSLPVGEMARVRLSVTSNRTASFSALGFRDRLPDALGRDATFELIRGLGRWRQAAGYDVATRQRGHFQIGPLRVRNLDAFGVAWRSWQATGDTTSLRVTPRLWALSLPKGGRASGASGDATPQRIGNAGTDDVLVREHRHGDGMRRVHWKMSAKRGELMVRLEEQPWDPAMTIIVDTRVAAHIGSGPESTLEWVLSLGASLATELLRDRLRVSLLGADGVLFRPINGESTGAAARLLATVTDVEPSGRAFLEDCLADPDALGTARTVVAGLGLLHSRDAAALVAATARVADIDALVPDARAFRLPADVVVAHEKACRLLTTSGWNVATFGPEATVPQGWGRLVAQREAR
;
A
#
# COMPACT_ATOMS: atom_id res chain seq x y z
N MET A 1 -5.55 -23.90 21.83
CA MET A 1 -6.03 -25.21 21.27
C MET A 1 -6.52 -24.94 19.85
N ARG A 2 -5.81 -25.41 18.84
CA ARG A 2 -6.17 -25.21 17.43
C ARG A 2 -7.38 -26.10 17.12
N GLY A 3 -8.56 -25.50 16.89
CA GLY A 3 -9.80 -26.20 16.66
C GLY A 3 -9.72 -27.06 15.39
N PHE A 4 -9.88 -28.37 15.54
CA PHE A 4 -10.13 -29.26 14.41
C PHE A 4 -11.64 -29.47 14.29
N ARG A 5 -12.11 -29.69 13.07
CA ARG A 5 -13.49 -30.04 12.75
C ARG A 5 -13.48 -31.41 12.07
N PHE A 6 -14.45 -32.23 12.39
CA PHE A 6 -14.61 -33.56 11.81
C PHE A 6 -16.06 -33.88 11.64
N GLY A 7 -16.38 -34.88 10.85
CA GLY A 7 -17.75 -35.35 10.64
C GLY A 7 -17.83 -36.40 9.55
N LEU A 8 -19.01 -36.91 9.38
CA LEU A 8 -19.34 -37.77 8.25
C LEU A 8 -19.63 -36.94 7.02
N THR A 9 -19.35 -37.48 5.84
CA THR A 9 -19.84 -36.93 4.57
C THR A 9 -21.31 -37.29 4.35
N GLY A 10 -21.96 -36.67 3.34
CA GLY A 10 -23.29 -37.09 2.97
C GLY A 10 -23.40 -38.58 2.61
N ARG A 11 -22.34 -39.13 1.99
CA ARG A 11 -22.21 -40.58 1.70
C ARG A 11 -22.14 -41.42 2.97
N GLY A 12 -21.28 -40.99 3.92
CA GLY A 12 -21.11 -41.68 5.21
C GLY A 12 -22.43 -41.67 6.02
N LEU A 13 -23.13 -40.54 6.01
CA LEU A 13 -24.44 -40.46 6.70
C LEU A 13 -25.49 -41.36 6.02
N ALA A 14 -25.54 -41.36 4.67
CA ALA A 14 -26.45 -42.26 3.93
C ALA A 14 -26.16 -43.74 4.22
N MET A 15 -24.87 -44.14 4.20
CA MET A 15 -24.48 -45.54 4.53
C MET A 15 -24.86 -45.91 5.95
N LEU A 16 -24.72 -45.01 6.91
CA LEU A 16 -25.10 -45.26 8.30
C LEU A 16 -26.60 -45.45 8.45
N VAL A 17 -27.41 -44.62 7.78
CA VAL A 17 -28.85 -44.70 7.85
C VAL A 17 -29.36 -45.92 7.09
N PHE A 18 -28.97 -46.12 5.83
CA PHE A 18 -29.43 -47.25 5.02
C PHE A 18 -28.94 -48.60 5.53
N GLY A 19 -27.69 -48.66 6.00
CA GLY A 19 -27.13 -49.87 6.60
C GLY A 19 -27.93 -50.25 7.87
N GLY A 20 -28.23 -49.27 8.73
CA GLY A 20 -29.06 -49.49 9.92
C GLY A 20 -30.48 -49.97 9.58
N LEU A 21 -31.11 -49.37 8.54
CA LEU A 21 -32.44 -49.82 8.07
C LEU A 21 -32.41 -51.26 7.51
N ILE A 22 -31.38 -51.61 6.75
CA ILE A 22 -31.20 -52.99 6.24
C ILE A 22 -31.01 -53.98 7.40
N ALA A 23 -30.12 -53.64 8.36
CA ALA A 23 -29.82 -54.50 9.49
C ALA A 23 -31.09 -54.77 10.34
N THR A 24 -31.84 -53.72 10.65
CA THR A 24 -33.07 -53.84 11.45
C THR A 24 -34.19 -54.53 10.67
N GLY A 25 -34.41 -54.16 9.40
CA GLY A 25 -35.42 -54.79 8.56
C GLY A 25 -35.18 -56.28 8.33
N ALA A 26 -33.94 -56.66 8.01
CA ALA A 26 -33.53 -58.06 7.83
C ALA A 26 -33.68 -58.89 9.12
N SER A 27 -33.37 -58.29 10.26
CA SER A 27 -33.55 -58.95 11.56
C SER A 27 -35.01 -59.21 11.89
N LEU A 28 -35.94 -58.31 11.49
CA LEU A 28 -37.39 -58.48 11.70
C LEU A 28 -37.98 -59.54 10.78
N ILE A 29 -37.43 -59.74 9.58
CA ILE A 29 -37.86 -60.73 8.60
C ILE A 29 -37.27 -62.14 8.90
N GLY A 30 -36.19 -62.17 9.73
CA GLY A 30 -35.49 -63.40 10.07
C GLY A 30 -34.42 -63.82 9.08
N GLU A 31 -33.86 -62.85 8.28
CA GLU A 31 -32.82 -63.09 7.29
C GLU A 31 -31.46 -62.66 7.85
N PRO A 32 -30.68 -63.58 8.50
CA PRO A 32 -29.44 -63.20 9.20
C PRO A 32 -28.33 -62.74 8.25
N ASP A 33 -28.22 -63.32 7.05
CA ASP A 33 -27.18 -62.98 6.11
C ASP A 33 -27.32 -61.52 5.64
N LEU A 34 -28.54 -61.08 5.37
CA LEU A 34 -28.84 -59.70 4.99
C LEU A 34 -28.63 -58.73 6.17
N ALA A 35 -28.92 -59.19 7.41
CA ALA A 35 -28.65 -58.41 8.60
C ALA A 35 -27.15 -58.13 8.77
N TRP A 36 -26.26 -59.11 8.53
CA TRP A 36 -24.81 -58.93 8.55
C TRP A 36 -24.32 -57.94 7.49
N VAL A 37 -24.90 -57.93 6.29
CA VAL A 37 -24.60 -56.93 5.26
C VAL A 37 -24.95 -55.52 5.75
N GLY A 38 -26.14 -55.35 6.37
CA GLY A 38 -26.54 -54.09 6.95
C GLY A 38 -25.61 -53.58 8.05
N VAL A 39 -25.19 -54.48 8.94
CA VAL A 39 -24.18 -54.15 9.99
C VAL A 39 -22.86 -53.73 9.37
N PHE A 40 -22.36 -54.47 8.36
CA PHE A 40 -21.12 -54.11 7.68
C PHE A 40 -21.20 -52.72 7.06
N VAL A 41 -22.27 -52.40 6.35
CA VAL A 41 -22.45 -51.06 5.73
C VAL A 41 -22.52 -49.96 6.80
N THR A 42 -23.14 -50.21 7.95
CA THR A 42 -23.24 -49.27 9.08
C THR A 42 -21.89 -49.05 9.77
N CYS A 43 -21.11 -50.11 9.91
CA CYS A 43 -19.79 -50.02 10.55
C CYS A 43 -18.75 -49.27 9.71
N LEU A 44 -18.87 -49.28 8.39
CA LEU A 44 -17.88 -48.69 7.49
C LEU A 44 -17.65 -47.18 7.74
N PRO A 45 -18.67 -46.30 7.85
CA PRO A 45 -18.47 -44.90 8.17
C PRO A 45 -17.93 -44.66 9.60
N VAL A 46 -18.26 -45.52 10.54
CA VAL A 46 -17.72 -45.45 11.91
C VAL A 46 -16.23 -45.77 11.92
N VAL A 47 -15.85 -46.85 11.26
CA VAL A 47 -14.42 -47.22 11.09
C VAL A 47 -13.65 -46.09 10.33
N GLY A 48 -14.22 -45.57 9.25
CA GLY A 48 -13.64 -44.43 8.52
C GLY A 48 -13.39 -43.21 9.42
N LEU A 49 -14.38 -42.90 10.26
CA LEU A 49 -14.27 -41.78 11.22
C LEU A 49 -13.13 -42.04 12.25
N VAL A 50 -13.10 -43.26 12.82
CA VAL A 50 -12.05 -43.65 13.78
C VAL A 50 -10.67 -43.55 13.13
N VAL A 51 -10.49 -44.05 11.91
CA VAL A 51 -9.21 -43.99 11.17
C VAL A 51 -8.79 -42.57 10.95
N VAL A 52 -9.67 -41.68 10.49
CA VAL A 52 -9.36 -40.25 10.25
C VAL A 52 -9.00 -39.53 11.55
N LEU A 53 -9.61 -39.87 12.67
CA LEU A 53 -9.33 -39.29 13.98
C LEU A 53 -8.05 -39.81 14.60
N ALA A 54 -7.79 -41.13 14.54
CA ALA A 54 -6.66 -41.80 15.18
C ALA A 54 -5.35 -41.56 14.41
N LEU A 55 -5.40 -41.39 13.08
CA LEU A 55 -4.24 -41.33 12.20
C LEU A 55 -4.11 -39.99 11.42
N PRO A 56 -4.12 -38.81 12.10
CA PRO A 56 -3.98 -37.55 11.40
C PRO A 56 -2.57 -37.43 10.80
N PRO A 57 -2.45 -37.07 9.51
CA PRO A 57 -1.14 -36.77 8.94
C PRO A 57 -0.54 -35.53 9.61
N ARG A 58 0.73 -35.59 9.96
CA ARG A 58 1.48 -34.43 10.46
C ARG A 58 2.04 -33.69 9.25
N LEU A 59 1.45 -32.55 8.93
CA LEU A 59 1.85 -31.72 7.80
C LEU A 59 2.49 -30.44 8.31
N THR A 60 3.64 -30.12 7.75
CA THR A 60 4.30 -28.83 7.89
C THR A 60 4.19 -28.06 6.58
N CYS A 61 3.92 -26.77 6.66
CA CYS A 61 3.81 -25.88 5.52
C CYS A 61 4.82 -24.76 5.67
N GLU A 62 5.71 -24.65 4.70
CA GLU A 62 6.57 -23.49 4.50
C GLU A 62 5.95 -22.63 3.40
N ARG A 63 5.79 -21.34 3.67
CA ARG A 63 5.23 -20.38 2.72
C ARG A 63 6.24 -19.28 2.43
N SER A 64 6.35 -18.91 1.16
CA SER A 64 7.08 -17.73 0.72
C SER A 64 6.22 -16.93 -0.24
N VAL A 65 6.33 -15.61 -0.14
CA VAL A 65 5.65 -14.65 -1.02
C VAL A 65 6.72 -13.81 -1.69
N ALA A 66 6.63 -13.66 -2.98
CA ALA A 66 7.59 -12.88 -3.76
C ALA A 66 6.87 -12.04 -4.83
N PRO A 67 7.11 -10.73 -4.86
CA PRO A 67 7.82 -9.93 -3.85
C PRO A 67 7.04 -9.84 -2.53
N ASP A 68 7.71 -9.50 -1.42
CA ASP A 68 7.09 -9.30 -0.09
C ASP A 68 6.41 -7.92 0.06
N SER A 69 6.75 -7.01 -0.84
CA SER A 69 6.15 -5.68 -0.96
C SER A 69 5.98 -5.31 -2.43
N LEU A 70 4.79 -4.87 -2.82
CA LEU A 70 4.47 -4.50 -4.19
C LEU A 70 3.34 -3.46 -4.23
N PRO A 71 3.26 -2.64 -5.30
CA PRO A 71 2.17 -1.67 -5.46
C PRO A 71 0.84 -2.34 -5.83
N VAL A 72 -0.25 -1.63 -5.53
CA VAL A 72 -1.61 -2.01 -5.97
C VAL A 72 -1.65 -2.17 -7.50
N GLY A 73 -2.25 -3.26 -7.94
CA GLY A 73 -2.41 -3.62 -9.36
C GLY A 73 -1.38 -4.62 -9.86
N GLU A 74 -0.35 -4.92 -9.09
CA GLU A 74 0.63 -5.95 -9.40
C GLU A 74 0.25 -7.30 -8.77
N MET A 75 0.92 -8.37 -9.21
CA MET A 75 0.69 -9.73 -8.73
C MET A 75 1.84 -10.21 -7.88
N ALA A 76 1.52 -10.74 -6.69
CA ALA A 76 2.46 -11.48 -5.85
C ALA A 76 2.33 -12.97 -6.11
N ARG A 77 3.46 -13.67 -6.18
CA ARG A 77 3.48 -15.13 -6.29
C ARG A 77 3.68 -15.76 -4.93
N VAL A 78 2.70 -16.53 -4.49
CA VAL A 78 2.75 -17.34 -3.28
C VAL A 78 3.25 -18.73 -3.65
N ARG A 79 4.28 -19.19 -2.96
CA ARG A 79 4.80 -20.56 -3.07
C ARG A 79 4.62 -21.26 -1.73
N LEU A 80 4.05 -22.45 -1.78
CA LEU A 80 3.82 -23.31 -0.64
C LEU A 80 4.65 -24.58 -0.81
N SER A 81 5.34 -25.01 0.23
CA SER A 81 5.99 -26.29 0.30
C SER A 81 5.37 -27.08 1.45
N VAL A 82 4.64 -28.11 1.11
CA VAL A 82 3.97 -28.97 2.09
C VAL A 82 4.78 -30.25 2.23
N THR A 83 5.17 -30.55 3.46
CA THR A 83 5.94 -31.75 3.82
C THR A 83 5.14 -32.64 4.75
N SER A 84 5.12 -33.94 4.46
CA SER A 84 4.54 -34.96 5.32
C SER A 84 5.61 -35.93 5.84
N ASN A 85 5.64 -36.14 7.16
CA ASN A 85 6.57 -37.06 7.81
C ASN A 85 6.00 -38.46 8.05
N ARG A 86 4.75 -38.73 7.65
CA ARG A 86 4.11 -40.06 7.80
C ARG A 86 4.08 -40.85 6.51
N THR A 87 4.36 -42.13 6.66
CA THR A 87 4.56 -43.09 5.56
C THR A 87 3.29 -43.69 4.98
N ALA A 88 2.18 -43.68 5.69
CA ALA A 88 0.93 -44.28 5.21
C ALA A 88 -0.30 -43.41 5.51
N SER A 89 -1.00 -43.04 4.49
CA SER A 89 -2.33 -42.47 4.59
C SER A 89 -3.11 -42.77 3.31
N PHE A 90 -4.14 -43.58 3.42
CA PHE A 90 -5.07 -43.93 2.33
C PHE A 90 -6.17 -42.87 2.12
N SER A 91 -5.94 -41.64 2.50
CA SER A 91 -6.97 -40.59 2.52
C SER A 91 -6.71 -39.51 1.47
N ALA A 92 -7.72 -38.87 0.92
CA ALA A 92 -7.56 -37.72 0.02
C ALA A 92 -7.33 -36.42 0.82
N LEU A 93 -6.33 -35.63 0.43
CA LEU A 93 -6.02 -34.35 1.07
C LEU A 93 -6.40 -33.18 0.15
N GLY A 94 -7.35 -32.40 0.60
CA GLY A 94 -7.65 -31.10 0.02
C GLY A 94 -6.98 -29.99 0.84
N PHE A 95 -6.48 -29.02 0.15
CA PHE A 95 -5.78 -27.88 0.73
C PHE A 95 -6.52 -26.59 0.38
N ARG A 96 -6.64 -25.68 1.35
CA ARG A 96 -7.19 -24.35 1.17
C ARG A 96 -6.32 -23.35 1.90
N ASP A 97 -5.66 -22.50 1.16
CA ASP A 97 -4.91 -21.39 1.72
C ASP A 97 -5.82 -20.19 1.88
N ARG A 98 -5.90 -19.66 3.10
CA ARG A 98 -6.83 -18.58 3.40
C ARG A 98 -6.23 -17.25 2.94
N LEU A 99 -7.01 -16.50 2.17
CA LEU A 99 -6.68 -15.15 1.74
C LEU A 99 -7.66 -14.15 2.38
N PRO A 100 -7.19 -12.95 2.75
CA PRO A 100 -8.07 -11.83 3.04
C PRO A 100 -8.93 -11.47 1.81
N ASP A 101 -10.14 -10.98 2.03
CA ASP A 101 -11.09 -10.63 0.94
C ASP A 101 -10.51 -9.61 -0.04
N ALA A 102 -9.67 -8.69 0.46
CA ALA A 102 -8.97 -7.69 -0.36
C ALA A 102 -7.98 -8.31 -1.37
N LEU A 103 -7.48 -9.51 -1.12
CA LEU A 103 -6.56 -10.23 -2.00
C LEU A 103 -7.27 -11.28 -2.87
N GLY A 104 -8.57 -11.48 -2.69
CA GLY A 104 -9.38 -12.37 -3.50
C GLY A 104 -9.91 -13.58 -2.75
N ARG A 105 -10.19 -14.65 -3.50
CA ARG A 105 -10.75 -15.89 -2.93
C ARG A 105 -9.66 -16.82 -2.43
N ASP A 106 -9.97 -17.62 -1.40
CA ASP A 106 -9.10 -18.67 -0.90
C ASP A 106 -8.57 -19.55 -2.05
N ALA A 107 -7.27 -19.79 -2.06
CA ALA A 107 -6.65 -20.70 -3.02
C ALA A 107 -6.90 -22.14 -2.61
N THR A 108 -7.50 -22.93 -3.50
CA THR A 108 -7.77 -24.36 -3.27
C THR A 108 -6.96 -25.18 -4.25
N PHE A 109 -6.32 -26.23 -3.75
CA PHE A 109 -5.53 -27.14 -4.57
C PHE A 109 -5.49 -28.53 -3.96
N GLU A 110 -5.29 -29.52 -4.81
CA GLU A 110 -5.05 -30.89 -4.43
C GLU A 110 -3.60 -31.26 -4.72
N LEU A 111 -2.94 -31.87 -3.77
CA LEU A 111 -1.58 -32.36 -3.95
C LEU A 111 -1.63 -33.87 -4.17
N ILE A 112 -0.95 -34.33 -5.22
CA ILE A 112 -0.79 -35.75 -5.51
C ILE A 112 0.18 -36.33 -4.48
N ARG A 113 -0.25 -37.35 -3.76
CA ARG A 113 0.58 -38.00 -2.75
C ARG A 113 1.57 -39.00 -3.35
N GLY A 114 2.75 -39.02 -2.79
CA GLY A 114 3.65 -40.17 -2.89
C GLY A 114 3.44 -41.16 -1.72
N LEU A 115 3.84 -42.37 -1.91
CA LEU A 115 4.00 -43.33 -0.82
C LEU A 115 5.20 -42.90 0.05
N GLY A 116 5.04 -42.93 1.36
CA GLY A 116 6.11 -42.58 2.27
C GLY A 116 6.14 -41.10 2.70
N ARG A 117 7.32 -40.62 3.06
CA ARG A 117 7.57 -39.18 3.31
C ARG A 117 7.58 -38.48 1.98
N TRP A 118 6.84 -37.36 1.88
CA TRP A 118 6.76 -36.60 0.65
C TRP A 118 6.87 -35.11 0.92
N ARG A 119 7.41 -34.40 -0.03
CA ARG A 119 7.43 -32.93 -0.11
C ARG A 119 6.89 -32.53 -1.47
N GLN A 120 5.91 -31.64 -1.48
CA GLN A 120 5.33 -31.11 -2.68
C GLN A 120 5.18 -29.61 -2.61
N ALA A 121 5.35 -28.98 -3.74
CA ALA A 121 5.19 -27.54 -3.89
C ALA A 121 3.90 -27.22 -4.67
N ALA A 122 3.21 -26.19 -4.22
CA ALA A 122 2.13 -25.54 -4.95
C ALA A 122 2.44 -24.05 -5.06
N GLY A 123 1.93 -23.40 -6.10
CA GLY A 123 2.07 -21.97 -6.27
C GLY A 123 0.80 -21.38 -6.87
N TYR A 124 0.51 -20.15 -6.48
CA TYR A 124 -0.59 -19.38 -7.04
C TYR A 124 -0.25 -17.90 -7.01
N ASP A 125 -0.89 -17.15 -7.90
CA ASP A 125 -0.70 -15.72 -8.00
C ASP A 125 -1.84 -15.00 -7.28
N VAL A 126 -1.50 -13.92 -6.58
CA VAL A 126 -2.44 -13.09 -5.82
C VAL A 126 -2.44 -11.70 -6.43
N ALA A 127 -3.60 -11.26 -6.90
CA ALA A 127 -3.79 -9.92 -7.41
C ALA A 127 -4.05 -8.95 -6.25
N THR A 128 -3.30 -7.86 -6.21
CA THR A 128 -3.47 -6.84 -5.18
C THR A 128 -4.42 -5.74 -5.65
N ARG A 129 -5.46 -5.47 -4.87
CA ARG A 129 -6.48 -4.48 -5.22
C ARG A 129 -6.53 -3.30 -4.27
N GLN A 130 -6.08 -3.48 -3.05
CA GLN A 130 -6.12 -2.48 -1.99
C GLN A 130 -4.77 -2.43 -1.28
N ARG A 131 -4.31 -1.24 -0.91
CA ARG A 131 -3.10 -1.09 -0.10
C ARG A 131 -3.32 -1.57 1.32
N GLY A 132 -2.25 -1.93 1.98
CA GLY A 132 -2.24 -2.31 3.39
C GLY A 132 -1.34 -3.51 3.68
N HIS A 133 -1.45 -3.99 4.92
CA HIS A 133 -0.75 -5.18 5.39
C HIS A 133 -1.70 -6.36 5.42
N PHE A 134 -1.38 -7.39 4.68
CA PHE A 134 -2.20 -8.59 4.57
C PHE A 134 -1.46 -9.81 5.12
N GLN A 135 -2.18 -10.63 5.87
CA GLN A 135 -1.68 -11.91 6.36
C GLN A 135 -2.26 -13.03 5.49
N ILE A 136 -1.38 -13.73 4.77
CA ILE A 136 -1.73 -14.89 3.94
C ILE A 136 -1.61 -16.15 4.78
N GLY A 137 -2.64 -17.00 4.74
CA GLY A 137 -2.78 -18.19 5.57
C GLY A 137 -3.75 -18.02 6.72
N PRO A 138 -3.86 -19.03 7.60
CA PRO A 138 -3.12 -20.30 7.60
C PRO A 138 -3.65 -21.30 6.57
N LEU A 139 -2.79 -22.25 6.19
CA LEU A 139 -3.20 -23.37 5.31
C LEU A 139 -4.13 -24.31 6.05
N ARG A 140 -5.35 -24.45 5.53
CA ARG A 140 -6.33 -25.43 6.01
C ARG A 140 -6.21 -26.71 5.21
N VAL A 141 -6.21 -27.81 5.92
CA VAL A 141 -6.15 -29.15 5.34
C VAL A 141 -7.47 -29.85 5.63
N ARG A 142 -8.02 -30.49 4.62
CA ARG A 142 -9.15 -31.40 4.75
C ARG A 142 -8.71 -32.79 4.35
N ASN A 143 -8.77 -33.72 5.28
CA ASN A 143 -8.47 -35.12 5.08
C ASN A 143 -9.79 -35.91 4.96
N LEU A 144 -9.96 -36.63 3.86
CA LEU A 144 -11.04 -37.59 3.71
C LEU A 144 -10.45 -39.01 3.87
N ASP A 145 -11.21 -39.94 4.46
CA ASP A 145 -10.85 -41.34 4.50
C ASP A 145 -10.83 -41.97 3.10
N ALA A 146 -10.39 -43.23 2.98
CA ALA A 146 -10.24 -43.91 1.70
C ALA A 146 -11.57 -44.11 0.96
N PHE A 147 -12.67 -44.23 1.67
CA PHE A 147 -13.99 -44.42 1.12
C PHE A 147 -14.79 -43.12 0.93
N GLY A 148 -14.23 -42.02 1.40
CA GLY A 148 -14.85 -40.69 1.34
C GLY A 148 -16.09 -40.56 2.24
N VAL A 149 -16.22 -41.39 3.29
CA VAL A 149 -17.38 -41.40 4.21
C VAL A 149 -17.17 -40.54 5.45
N ALA A 150 -15.93 -40.27 5.84
CA ALA A 150 -15.56 -39.41 6.97
C ALA A 150 -14.51 -38.38 6.60
N TRP A 151 -14.51 -37.26 7.29
CA TRP A 151 -13.55 -36.18 7.07
C TRP A 151 -13.10 -35.55 8.38
N ARG A 152 -11.88 -35.00 8.32
CA ARG A 152 -11.30 -34.14 9.35
C ARG A 152 -10.61 -32.95 8.71
N SER A 153 -10.80 -31.78 9.30
CA SER A 153 -10.14 -30.55 8.85
C SER A 153 -9.40 -29.89 10.02
N TRP A 154 -8.18 -29.42 9.75
CA TRP A 154 -7.34 -28.71 10.71
C TRP A 154 -6.46 -27.69 9.99
N GLN A 155 -5.74 -26.89 10.76
CA GLN A 155 -4.70 -26.00 10.21
C GLN A 155 -3.37 -26.75 10.18
N ALA A 156 -2.66 -26.68 9.06
CA ALA A 156 -1.29 -27.19 8.97
C ALA A 156 -0.38 -26.42 9.93
N THR A 157 0.67 -27.08 10.40
CA THR A 157 1.72 -26.40 11.17
C THR A 157 2.55 -25.57 10.21
N GLY A 158 2.65 -24.28 10.45
CA GLY A 158 3.34 -23.31 9.63
C GLY A 158 2.82 -21.91 9.95
N ASP A 159 3.63 -20.92 9.64
CA ASP A 159 3.31 -19.53 9.93
C ASP A 159 2.45 -18.90 8.81
N THR A 160 1.76 -17.84 9.17
CA THR A 160 1.21 -16.90 8.20
C THR A 160 2.36 -16.05 7.63
N THR A 161 2.22 -15.61 6.41
CA THR A 161 3.22 -14.73 5.77
C THR A 161 2.58 -13.39 5.50
N SER A 162 3.28 -12.32 5.86
CA SER A 162 2.81 -10.96 5.59
C SER A 162 3.13 -10.55 4.15
N LEU A 163 2.20 -9.86 3.54
CA LEU A 163 2.35 -9.19 2.26
C LEU A 163 2.03 -7.72 2.46
N ARG A 164 2.96 -6.83 2.09
CA ARG A 164 2.73 -5.38 2.10
C ARG A 164 2.33 -4.94 0.70
N VAL A 165 1.19 -4.28 0.59
CA VAL A 165 0.70 -3.69 -0.64
C VAL A 165 0.76 -2.17 -0.52
N THR A 166 1.67 -1.54 -1.27
CA THR A 166 1.85 -0.08 -1.29
C THR A 166 0.83 0.58 -2.22
N PRO A 167 0.59 1.89 -2.10
CA PRO A 167 -0.19 2.62 -3.08
C PRO A 167 0.32 2.38 -4.51
N ARG A 168 -0.56 2.51 -5.49
CA ARG A 168 -0.17 2.40 -6.89
C ARG A 168 0.79 3.53 -7.26
N LEU A 169 1.92 3.17 -7.84
CA LEU A 169 2.94 4.14 -8.26
C LEU A 169 2.85 4.39 -9.77
N TRP A 170 3.04 5.65 -10.14
CA TRP A 170 3.01 6.11 -11.50
C TRP A 170 4.30 6.88 -11.81
N ALA A 171 4.86 6.65 -12.97
CA ALA A 171 5.93 7.50 -13.48
C ALA A 171 5.36 8.88 -13.84
N LEU A 172 5.78 9.90 -13.13
CA LEU A 172 5.34 11.28 -13.34
C LEU A 172 6.50 12.13 -13.82
N SER A 173 6.28 12.88 -14.89
CA SER A 173 7.26 13.86 -15.36
C SER A 173 7.24 15.09 -14.45
N LEU A 174 8.34 15.36 -13.79
CA LEU A 174 8.49 16.59 -13.02
C LEU A 174 8.58 17.80 -13.96
N PRO A 175 7.92 18.93 -13.65
CA PRO A 175 7.99 20.13 -14.46
C PRO A 175 9.44 20.58 -14.59
N LYS A 176 9.91 20.87 -15.80
CA LYS A 176 11.28 21.31 -16.07
C LYS A 176 11.65 22.63 -15.34
N GLY A 177 10.68 23.41 -14.89
CA GLY A 177 10.84 24.65 -14.15
C GLY A 177 11.16 24.50 -12.66
N GLY A 178 10.97 23.32 -12.05
CA GLY A 178 11.45 23.04 -10.68
C GLY A 178 12.97 22.94 -10.58
N ARG A 179 13.64 22.93 -11.71
CA ARG A 179 15.10 22.83 -11.76
C ARG A 179 15.86 24.16 -11.70
N ALA A 180 15.24 25.29 -11.85
CA ALA A 180 15.93 26.59 -11.73
C ALA A 180 15.10 27.76 -12.27
N SER A 181 13.95 28.07 -11.75
CA SER A 181 13.38 29.40 -12.00
C SER A 181 13.75 30.34 -10.83
N GLY A 182 15.02 30.68 -10.75
CA GLY A 182 15.51 31.52 -9.65
C GLY A 182 16.91 32.07 -9.81
N ALA A 183 17.44 32.05 -11.04
CA ALA A 183 18.65 32.80 -11.34
C ALA A 183 18.61 33.24 -12.81
N SER A 184 18.22 34.47 -13.07
CA SER A 184 18.71 35.20 -14.21
C SER A 184 20.22 35.33 -14.07
N GLY A 185 20.95 34.50 -14.82
CA GLY A 185 22.41 34.52 -14.85
C GLY A 185 22.91 33.12 -15.21
N ASP A 186 23.47 33.01 -16.42
CA ASP A 186 24.16 31.84 -16.94
C ASP A 186 24.99 31.12 -15.89
N ALA A 187 24.46 30.04 -15.33
CA ALA A 187 25.26 29.08 -14.59
C ALA A 187 24.71 27.66 -14.89
N THR A 188 25.25 27.08 -15.95
CA THR A 188 25.25 25.63 -16.14
C THR A 188 25.77 24.98 -14.86
N PRO A 189 25.02 24.03 -14.22
CA PRO A 189 25.58 23.30 -13.11
C PRO A 189 26.67 22.37 -13.63
N GLN A 190 27.91 22.87 -13.61
CA GLN A 190 29.08 22.03 -13.80
C GLN A 190 29.16 21.07 -12.63
N ARG A 191 29.16 19.77 -12.90
CA ARG A 191 29.52 18.74 -11.94
C ARG A 191 30.88 19.11 -11.32
N ILE A 192 30.85 19.55 -10.09
CA ILE A 192 32.07 19.71 -9.31
C ILE A 192 32.44 18.31 -8.81
N GLY A 193 33.45 17.72 -9.42
CA GLY A 193 34.17 16.60 -8.85
C GLY A 193 34.77 17.01 -7.53
N ASN A 194 34.80 16.07 -6.59
CA ASN A 194 35.48 16.08 -5.28
C ASN A 194 35.96 17.46 -4.81
N ALA A 195 35.12 18.17 -4.07
CA ALA A 195 35.48 19.41 -3.41
C ALA A 195 36.55 19.11 -2.34
N GLY A 196 37.77 19.49 -2.62
CA GLY A 196 38.75 19.68 -1.58
C GLY A 196 38.33 20.86 -0.70
N THR A 197 38.72 20.84 0.56
CA THR A 197 38.33 21.75 1.64
C THR A 197 38.69 23.23 1.43
N ASP A 198 39.07 23.67 0.24
CA ASP A 198 39.62 25.02 -0.03
C ASP A 198 38.86 25.85 -1.10
N ASP A 199 37.77 25.36 -1.72
CA ASP A 199 37.02 26.13 -2.72
C ASP A 199 35.86 26.90 -2.09
N VAL A 200 36.19 27.97 -1.43
CA VAL A 200 35.25 28.96 -0.92
C VAL A 200 35.02 30.01 -2.00
N LEU A 201 33.78 30.10 -2.54
CA LEU A 201 33.41 31.21 -3.42
C LEU A 201 33.48 32.53 -2.65
N VAL A 202 34.28 33.47 -3.17
CA VAL A 202 34.47 34.79 -2.59
C VAL A 202 34.12 35.87 -3.61
N ARG A 203 33.45 36.95 -3.16
CA ARG A 203 33.21 38.16 -3.96
C ARG A 203 33.87 39.37 -3.32
N GLU A 204 34.02 40.46 -4.07
CA GLU A 204 34.43 41.72 -3.54
C GLU A 204 33.46 42.27 -2.49
N HIS A 205 34.02 42.87 -1.43
CA HIS A 205 33.30 43.51 -0.35
C HIS A 205 32.50 44.69 -0.89
N ARG A 206 31.21 44.76 -0.55
CA ARG A 206 30.36 45.90 -0.86
C ARG A 206 29.96 46.63 0.44
N HIS A 207 29.69 47.93 0.31
CA HIS A 207 29.23 48.73 1.44
C HIS A 207 27.99 48.15 2.05
N GLY A 208 28.07 47.76 3.35
CA GLY A 208 26.99 47.04 4.05
C GLY A 208 27.29 45.56 4.39
N ASP A 209 28.36 44.99 3.84
CA ASP A 209 28.78 43.63 4.22
C ASP A 209 29.46 43.65 5.60
N GLY A 210 29.07 42.71 6.46
CA GLY A 210 29.66 42.58 7.80
C GLY A 210 31.11 42.08 7.77
N MET A 211 32.01 42.74 8.45
CA MET A 211 33.42 42.39 8.55
C MET A 211 33.70 40.96 9.04
N ARG A 212 32.75 40.34 9.72
CA ARG A 212 32.82 38.92 10.16
C ARG A 212 32.84 37.93 8.99
N ARG A 213 32.38 38.33 7.80
CA ARG A 213 32.32 37.50 6.59
C ARG A 213 33.53 37.65 5.67
N VAL A 214 34.52 38.48 6.05
CA VAL A 214 35.73 38.70 5.26
C VAL A 214 36.59 37.44 5.26
N HIS A 215 36.98 36.98 4.07
CA HIS A 215 37.88 35.86 3.89
C HIS A 215 39.33 36.38 3.80
N TRP A 216 39.97 36.55 4.94
CA TRP A 216 41.28 37.21 5.08
C TRP A 216 42.38 36.61 4.19
N LYS A 217 42.41 35.27 4.00
CA LYS A 217 43.39 34.57 3.14
C LYS A 217 43.28 34.99 1.68
N MET A 218 42.06 35.11 1.14
CA MET A 218 41.84 35.53 -0.24
C MET A 218 41.98 37.06 -0.39
N SER A 219 41.57 37.83 0.60
CA SER A 219 41.78 39.28 0.63
C SER A 219 43.26 39.62 0.57
N ALA A 220 44.10 38.93 1.33
CA ALA A 220 45.54 39.09 1.30
C ALA A 220 46.16 38.68 -0.05
N LYS A 221 45.62 37.69 -0.74
CA LYS A 221 46.11 37.21 -2.04
C LYS A 221 45.73 38.15 -3.19
N ARG A 222 44.55 38.80 -3.12
CA ARG A 222 44.05 39.70 -4.17
C ARG A 222 44.29 41.18 -3.92
N GLY A 223 44.69 41.55 -2.70
CA GLY A 223 44.88 42.96 -2.32
C GLY A 223 43.60 43.75 -2.07
N GLU A 224 42.44 43.11 -2.15
CA GLU A 224 41.12 43.71 -1.97
C GLU A 224 40.31 42.92 -0.96
N LEU A 225 39.39 43.56 -0.22
CA LEU A 225 38.54 42.89 0.74
C LEU A 225 37.58 41.92 0.05
N MET A 226 37.76 40.64 0.33
CA MET A 226 36.94 39.58 -0.22
C MET A 226 36.03 39.03 0.87
N VAL A 227 34.75 38.94 0.57
CA VAL A 227 33.73 38.40 1.47
C VAL A 227 33.38 36.97 1.06
N ARG A 228 33.33 36.06 2.02
CA ARG A 228 32.89 34.70 1.83
C ARG A 228 31.41 34.72 1.39
N LEU A 229 31.13 34.22 0.20
CA LEU A 229 29.79 33.91 -0.23
C LEU A 229 29.41 32.62 0.50
N GLU A 230 28.59 32.74 1.52
CA GLU A 230 27.83 31.58 2.01
C GLU A 230 26.79 31.30 0.94
N GLU A 231 27.11 30.45 -0.02
CA GLU A 231 26.07 29.76 -0.73
C GLU A 231 25.30 28.96 0.32
N GLN A 232 24.14 29.47 0.70
CA GLN A 232 23.15 28.55 1.30
C GLN A 232 22.99 27.45 0.28
N PRO A 233 23.33 26.21 0.60
CA PRO A 233 23.12 25.12 -0.34
C PRO A 233 21.66 25.21 -0.78
N TRP A 234 21.45 25.43 -2.07
CA TRP A 234 20.12 25.50 -2.65
C TRP A 234 19.50 24.13 -2.48
N ASP A 235 18.69 24.01 -1.45
CA ASP A 235 18.03 22.79 -1.05
C ASP A 235 16.56 22.92 -1.49
N PRO A 236 16.21 22.46 -2.71
CA PRO A 236 14.86 22.56 -3.22
C PRO A 236 13.98 21.64 -2.39
N ALA A 237 13.31 22.24 -1.42
CA ALA A 237 12.33 21.55 -0.60
C ALA A 237 10.94 21.67 -1.22
N MET A 238 10.27 20.55 -1.45
CA MET A 238 8.89 20.48 -1.87
C MET A 238 8.04 19.88 -0.77
N THR A 239 6.90 20.49 -0.48
CA THR A 239 5.89 19.88 0.40
C THR A 239 4.71 19.42 -0.41
N ILE A 240 4.34 18.15 -0.23
CA ILE A 240 3.18 17.54 -0.84
C ILE A 240 2.10 17.45 0.25
N ILE A 241 0.97 18.08 0.03
CA ILE A 241 -0.21 17.97 0.89
C ILE A 241 -1.10 16.86 0.32
N VAL A 242 -1.44 15.89 1.15
CA VAL A 242 -2.33 14.79 0.81
C VAL A 242 -3.54 14.88 1.75
N ASP A 243 -4.70 15.23 1.21
CA ASP A 243 -5.92 15.25 2.01
C ASP A 243 -6.29 13.82 2.42
N THR A 244 -6.24 13.56 3.72
CA THR A 244 -6.54 12.22 4.27
C THR A 244 -7.90 12.19 4.98
N ARG A 245 -8.71 13.24 4.91
CA ARG A 245 -10.02 13.34 5.58
C ARG A 245 -11.05 12.44 4.94
N VAL A 246 -11.70 11.56 5.72
CA VAL A 246 -12.78 10.68 5.22
C VAL A 246 -13.89 11.49 4.53
N ALA A 247 -14.33 12.59 5.19
CA ALA A 247 -15.47 13.39 4.72
C ALA A 247 -15.20 14.16 3.43
N ALA A 248 -13.94 14.34 3.05
CA ALA A 248 -13.56 15.07 1.84
C ALA A 248 -13.48 14.17 0.59
N HIS A 249 -13.55 12.86 0.75
CA HIS A 249 -13.36 11.95 -0.36
C HIS A 249 -14.63 11.28 -0.84
N ILE A 250 -14.65 10.97 -2.14
CA ILE A 250 -15.75 10.35 -2.84
C ILE A 250 -15.44 8.86 -3.02
N GLY A 251 -16.45 8.02 -2.79
CA GLY A 251 -16.32 6.57 -2.90
C GLY A 251 -15.64 5.93 -1.69
N SER A 252 -15.46 4.62 -1.77
CA SER A 252 -14.80 3.82 -0.73
C SER A 252 -13.95 2.72 -1.36
N GLY A 253 -12.93 2.25 -0.62
CA GLY A 253 -12.01 1.23 -1.10
C GLY A 253 -11.09 1.72 -2.22
N PRO A 254 -10.62 0.81 -3.11
CA PRO A 254 -9.53 1.10 -4.05
C PRO A 254 -9.85 2.15 -5.13
N GLU A 255 -11.12 2.38 -5.41
CA GLU A 255 -11.59 3.35 -6.42
C GLU A 255 -11.94 4.73 -5.81
N SER A 256 -11.67 4.93 -4.52
CA SER A 256 -11.94 6.21 -3.86
C SER A 256 -10.97 7.31 -4.30
N THR A 257 -11.43 8.56 -4.24
CA THR A 257 -10.56 9.72 -4.48
C THR A 257 -9.43 9.83 -3.45
N LEU A 258 -9.56 9.24 -2.26
CA LEU A 258 -8.49 9.12 -1.27
C LEU A 258 -7.31 8.30 -1.80
N GLU A 259 -7.59 7.12 -2.36
CA GLU A 259 -6.55 6.27 -2.94
C GLU A 259 -5.87 6.94 -4.13
N TRP A 260 -6.62 7.70 -4.93
CA TRP A 260 -6.08 8.48 -6.02
C TRP A 260 -5.09 9.55 -5.52
N VAL A 261 -5.47 10.31 -4.49
CA VAL A 261 -4.64 11.37 -3.88
C VAL A 261 -3.41 10.78 -3.19
N LEU A 262 -3.55 9.67 -2.48
CA LEU A 262 -2.42 8.94 -1.87
C LEU A 262 -1.45 8.41 -2.93
N SER A 263 -1.98 7.89 -4.04
CA SER A 263 -1.19 7.43 -5.18
C SER A 263 -0.42 8.58 -5.84
N LEU A 264 -1.04 9.75 -5.98
CA LEU A 264 -0.38 10.97 -6.46
C LEU A 264 0.78 11.38 -5.55
N GLY A 265 0.51 11.50 -4.25
CA GLY A 265 1.51 11.91 -3.27
C GLY A 265 2.70 10.94 -3.20
N ALA A 266 2.42 9.62 -3.16
CA ALA A 266 3.45 8.59 -3.16
C ALA A 266 4.29 8.61 -4.44
N SER A 267 3.66 8.77 -5.61
CA SER A 267 4.34 8.81 -6.91
C SER A 267 5.24 10.02 -7.02
N LEU A 268 4.73 11.22 -6.74
CA LEU A 268 5.53 12.45 -6.77
C LEU A 268 6.68 12.42 -5.77
N ALA A 269 6.41 12.02 -4.53
CA ALA A 269 7.44 11.97 -3.51
C ALA A 269 8.54 10.95 -3.86
N THR A 270 8.18 9.81 -4.45
CA THR A 270 9.15 8.79 -4.88
C THR A 270 10.04 9.31 -6.01
N GLU A 271 9.48 10.00 -7.02
CA GLU A 271 10.27 10.59 -8.09
C GLU A 271 11.20 11.70 -7.59
N LEU A 272 10.71 12.57 -6.69
CA LEU A 272 11.52 13.63 -6.08
C LEU A 272 12.69 13.05 -5.27
N LEU A 273 12.46 12.00 -4.48
CA LEU A 273 13.51 11.32 -3.72
C LEU A 273 14.54 10.64 -4.63
N ARG A 274 14.13 10.12 -5.80
CA ARG A 274 15.06 9.58 -6.82
C ARG A 274 15.97 10.66 -7.37
N ASP A 275 15.42 11.86 -7.59
CA ASP A 275 16.17 13.04 -8.05
C ASP A 275 16.97 13.72 -6.90
N ARG A 276 17.02 13.10 -5.70
CA ARG A 276 17.69 13.59 -4.49
C ARG A 276 17.16 14.95 -4.01
N LEU A 277 15.90 15.25 -4.29
CA LEU A 277 15.24 16.44 -3.78
C LEU A 277 14.65 16.17 -2.39
N ARG A 278 14.60 17.19 -1.54
CA ARG A 278 13.93 17.08 -0.23
C ARG A 278 12.44 17.21 -0.41
N VAL A 279 11.71 16.21 0.06
CA VAL A 279 10.25 16.18 0.01
C VAL A 279 9.67 15.91 1.39
N SER A 280 8.69 16.70 1.78
CA SER A 280 7.87 16.44 2.97
C SER A 280 6.45 16.07 2.52
N LEU A 281 5.82 15.16 3.24
CA LEU A 281 4.44 14.76 3.02
C LEU A 281 3.59 15.18 4.24
N LEU A 282 2.54 15.94 4.01
CA LEU A 282 1.62 16.45 5.02
C LEU A 282 0.23 15.84 4.81
N GLY A 283 -0.35 15.24 5.84
CA GLY A 283 -1.73 14.75 5.87
C GLY A 283 -2.63 15.61 6.73
N ALA A 284 -3.90 15.27 6.84
CA ALA A 284 -4.86 16.01 7.66
C ALA A 284 -4.56 15.99 9.17
N ASP A 285 -3.81 15.00 9.66
CA ASP A 285 -3.41 14.88 11.06
C ASP A 285 -1.98 15.41 11.35
N GLY A 286 -1.33 16.01 10.36
CA GLY A 286 0.01 16.56 10.47
C GLY A 286 1.01 15.94 9.50
N VAL A 287 2.29 16.04 9.84
CA VAL A 287 3.39 15.58 8.98
C VAL A 287 3.43 14.05 8.96
N LEU A 288 3.21 13.49 7.77
CA LEU A 288 3.30 12.05 7.54
C LEU A 288 4.76 11.60 7.32
N PHE A 289 5.51 12.37 6.51
CA PHE A 289 6.88 12.03 6.18
C PHE A 289 7.75 13.27 6.07
N ARG A 290 8.97 13.18 6.66
CA ARG A 290 10.08 14.11 6.41
C ARG A 290 11.36 13.31 6.20
N PRO A 291 12.22 13.70 5.27
CA PRO A 291 13.53 13.08 5.10
C PRO A 291 14.42 13.39 6.31
N ILE A 292 15.22 12.41 6.71
CA ILE A 292 16.26 12.60 7.74
C ILE A 292 17.51 13.15 7.04
N ASN A 293 18.18 14.13 7.64
CA ASN A 293 19.39 14.69 7.07
C ASN A 293 20.46 13.61 6.85
N GLY A 294 20.99 13.53 5.62
CA GLY A 294 21.98 12.52 5.24
C GLY A 294 21.40 11.18 4.76
N GLU A 295 20.08 10.99 4.76
CA GLU A 295 19.44 9.78 4.27
C GLU A 295 19.37 9.80 2.75
N SER A 296 20.26 9.06 2.08
CA SER A 296 20.21 8.86 0.62
C SER A 296 19.60 7.51 0.23
N THR A 297 19.67 6.53 1.12
CA THR A 297 19.25 5.15 0.85
C THR A 297 18.14 4.76 1.83
N GLY A 298 17.00 4.26 1.30
CA GLY A 298 15.88 3.81 2.16
C GLY A 298 14.76 4.83 2.37
N ALA A 299 14.96 6.12 2.09
CA ALA A 299 13.92 7.16 2.25
C ALA A 299 12.65 6.83 1.46
N ALA A 300 12.79 6.38 0.21
CA ALA A 300 11.64 5.97 -0.62
C ALA A 300 10.89 4.76 -0.03
N ALA A 301 11.61 3.76 0.47
CA ALA A 301 10.97 2.60 1.11
C ALA A 301 10.23 3.01 2.40
N ARG A 302 10.82 3.89 3.22
CA ARG A 302 10.20 4.43 4.42
C ARG A 302 8.97 5.29 4.08
N LEU A 303 9.06 6.13 3.05
CA LEU A 303 7.91 6.89 2.54
C LEU A 303 6.77 5.96 2.15
N LEU A 304 7.05 4.95 1.33
CA LEU A 304 6.02 4.00 0.88
C LEU A 304 5.41 3.21 2.04
N ALA A 305 6.22 2.83 3.03
CA ALA A 305 5.71 2.21 4.25
C ALA A 305 4.75 3.15 4.98
N THR A 306 5.15 4.41 5.20
CA THR A 306 4.32 5.41 5.86
C THR A 306 3.00 5.63 5.10
N VAL A 307 3.05 5.83 3.77
CA VAL A 307 1.81 6.05 2.98
C VAL A 307 0.93 4.79 2.94
N THR A 308 1.53 3.60 3.02
CA THR A 308 0.76 2.35 3.14
C THR A 308 -0.05 2.30 4.43
N ASP A 309 0.50 2.82 5.51
CA ASP A 309 -0.10 2.78 6.85
C ASP A 309 -1.03 3.98 7.13
N VAL A 310 -1.17 4.91 6.18
CA VAL A 310 -2.07 6.06 6.35
C VAL A 310 -3.51 5.58 6.49
N GLU A 311 -4.10 5.87 7.62
CA GLU A 311 -5.52 5.70 7.87
C GLU A 311 -6.29 6.97 7.51
N PRO A 312 -7.53 6.85 7.03
CA PRO A 312 -8.38 8.02 6.78
C PRO A 312 -8.65 8.80 8.06
N SER A 313 -8.43 10.11 8.02
CA SER A 313 -8.61 11.00 9.17
C SER A 313 -10.08 11.38 9.38
N GLY A 314 -10.51 11.40 10.64
CA GLY A 314 -11.82 11.90 11.05
C GLY A 314 -11.94 13.42 11.14
N ARG A 315 -10.89 14.18 10.78
CA ARG A 315 -10.91 15.65 10.80
C ARG A 315 -11.95 16.21 9.83
N ALA A 316 -12.62 17.28 10.26
CA ALA A 316 -13.60 17.96 9.40
C ALA A 316 -12.94 18.96 8.42
N PHE A 317 -11.86 19.64 8.85
CA PHE A 317 -11.19 20.69 8.10
C PHE A 317 -9.67 20.52 8.10
N LEU A 318 -8.99 21.13 7.10
CA LEU A 318 -7.52 21.12 6.98
C LEU A 318 -6.85 22.17 7.87
N GLU A 319 -7.60 23.07 8.45
CA GLU A 319 -7.09 24.19 9.23
C GLU A 319 -6.14 23.76 10.36
N ASP A 320 -6.50 22.69 11.08
CA ASP A 320 -5.73 22.23 12.23
C ASP A 320 -4.31 21.76 11.86
N CYS A 321 -4.15 21.09 10.72
CA CYS A 321 -2.83 20.61 10.27
C CYS A 321 -1.98 21.72 9.64
N LEU A 322 -2.63 22.79 9.14
CA LEU A 322 -1.99 23.95 8.51
C LEU A 322 -1.70 25.08 9.53
N ALA A 323 -2.25 25.01 10.72
CA ALA A 323 -2.01 25.99 11.80
C ALA A 323 -0.57 25.94 12.35
N ASP A 324 0.13 24.82 12.21
CA ASP A 324 1.54 24.69 12.58
C ASP A 324 2.41 25.47 11.59
N PRO A 325 3.14 26.53 12.01
CA PRO A 325 4.00 27.33 11.14
C PRO A 325 5.08 26.48 10.44
N ASP A 326 5.49 25.38 11.07
CA ASP A 326 6.50 24.44 10.55
C ASP A 326 5.91 23.33 9.69
N ALA A 327 4.59 23.26 9.53
CA ALA A 327 3.92 22.22 8.75
C ALA A 327 4.44 22.16 7.30
N LEU A 328 4.56 23.33 6.65
CA LEU A 328 5.09 23.43 5.29
C LEU A 328 6.64 23.54 5.27
N GLY A 329 7.26 23.75 6.42
CA GLY A 329 8.71 23.90 6.53
C GLY A 329 9.24 25.08 5.68
N THR A 330 10.39 24.86 5.02
CA THR A 330 11.03 25.82 4.11
C THR A 330 10.66 25.57 2.64
N ALA A 331 9.50 24.96 2.37
CA ALA A 331 9.08 24.61 1.02
C ALA A 331 8.95 25.86 0.13
N ARG A 332 9.58 25.81 -1.04
CA ARG A 332 9.39 26.81 -2.11
C ARG A 332 8.26 26.41 -3.06
N THR A 333 7.96 25.13 -3.12
CA THR A 333 6.89 24.58 -3.95
C THR A 333 5.99 23.72 -3.08
N VAL A 334 4.69 23.90 -3.21
CA VAL A 334 3.65 23.08 -2.59
C VAL A 334 2.78 22.47 -3.67
N VAL A 335 2.61 21.16 -3.62
CA VAL A 335 1.66 20.42 -4.45
C VAL A 335 0.64 19.77 -3.54
N ALA A 336 -0.64 20.07 -3.75
CA ALA A 336 -1.73 19.57 -2.93
C ALA A 336 -2.63 18.62 -3.73
N GLY A 337 -2.71 17.36 -3.32
CA GLY A 337 -3.77 16.42 -3.70
C GLY A 337 -4.90 16.53 -2.69
N LEU A 338 -6.04 17.03 -3.10
CA LEU A 338 -7.13 17.39 -2.21
C LEU A 338 -8.42 16.64 -2.55
N GLY A 339 -9.25 16.45 -1.55
CA GLY A 339 -10.63 16.02 -1.70
C GLY A 339 -11.58 17.19 -1.97
N LEU A 340 -12.84 17.01 -1.60
CA LEU A 340 -13.83 18.08 -1.64
C LEU A 340 -13.51 19.18 -0.61
N LEU A 341 -13.54 20.42 -1.05
CA LEU A 341 -13.15 21.57 -0.25
C LEU A 341 -14.35 22.41 0.16
N HIS A 342 -14.29 22.95 1.36
CA HIS A 342 -15.11 24.07 1.81
C HIS A 342 -14.31 25.38 1.74
N SER A 343 -14.99 26.51 1.78
CA SER A 343 -14.35 27.83 1.76
C SER A 343 -13.36 28.03 2.92
N ARG A 344 -13.59 27.36 4.06
CA ARG A 344 -12.71 27.36 5.23
C ARG A 344 -11.39 26.67 4.93
N ASP A 345 -11.42 25.51 4.25
CA ASP A 345 -10.21 24.78 3.83
C ASP A 345 -9.37 25.60 2.87
N ALA A 346 -10.03 26.22 1.87
CA ALA A 346 -9.36 27.09 0.91
C ALA A 346 -8.71 28.31 1.58
N ALA A 347 -9.39 28.95 2.53
CA ALA A 347 -8.83 30.06 3.29
C ALA A 347 -7.61 29.64 4.12
N ALA A 348 -7.65 28.48 4.77
CA ALA A 348 -6.54 27.94 5.52
C ALA A 348 -5.33 27.63 4.62
N LEU A 349 -5.56 27.01 3.45
CA LEU A 349 -4.51 26.75 2.46
C LEU A 349 -3.85 28.03 1.96
N VAL A 350 -4.66 29.04 1.61
CA VAL A 350 -4.16 30.35 1.17
C VAL A 350 -3.31 31.02 2.25
N ALA A 351 -3.78 31.02 3.49
CA ALA A 351 -3.03 31.60 4.61
C ALA A 351 -1.69 30.88 4.86
N ALA A 352 -1.71 29.56 4.87
CA ALA A 352 -0.51 28.76 5.10
C ALA A 352 0.53 28.90 3.99
N THR A 353 0.10 29.11 2.74
CA THR A 353 0.99 29.18 1.57
C THR A 353 1.33 30.61 1.13
N ALA A 354 1.03 31.63 1.92
CA ALA A 354 1.23 33.04 1.56
C ALA A 354 2.71 33.39 1.22
N ARG A 355 3.68 32.58 1.64
CA ARG A 355 5.12 32.78 1.37
C ARG A 355 5.69 31.77 0.38
N VAL A 356 4.87 30.89 -0.17
CA VAL A 356 5.29 29.86 -1.12
C VAL A 356 5.23 30.41 -2.54
N ALA A 357 6.28 30.18 -3.31
CA ALA A 357 6.36 30.73 -4.67
C ALA A 357 5.50 29.97 -5.68
N ASP A 358 5.54 28.66 -5.61
CA ASP A 358 4.85 27.77 -6.55
C ASP A 358 3.83 26.92 -5.80
N ILE A 359 2.56 27.08 -6.14
CA ILE A 359 1.44 26.42 -5.45
C ILE A 359 0.49 25.78 -6.47
N ASP A 360 0.45 24.46 -6.42
CA ASP A 360 -0.34 23.62 -7.32
C ASP A 360 -1.37 22.80 -6.55
N ALA A 361 -2.57 22.60 -7.08
CA ALA A 361 -3.59 21.75 -6.49
C ALA A 361 -4.28 20.87 -7.53
N LEU A 362 -4.50 19.61 -7.16
CA LEU A 362 -5.34 18.66 -7.87
C LEU A 362 -6.55 18.33 -7.00
N VAL A 363 -7.73 18.60 -7.53
CA VAL A 363 -9.02 18.43 -6.83
C VAL A 363 -9.99 17.60 -7.67
N PRO A 364 -10.95 16.87 -7.07
CA PRO A 364 -11.96 16.15 -7.83
C PRO A 364 -12.90 17.12 -8.56
N ASP A 365 -13.32 16.79 -9.78
CA ASP A 365 -14.38 17.48 -10.50
C ASP A 365 -15.73 17.05 -9.93
N ALA A 366 -16.29 17.83 -9.03
CA ALA A 366 -17.53 17.51 -8.34
C ALA A 366 -18.72 17.30 -9.31
N ARG A 367 -18.73 17.93 -10.50
CA ARG A 367 -19.75 17.72 -11.52
C ARG A 367 -19.58 16.39 -12.24
N ALA A 368 -18.35 16.05 -12.60
CA ALA A 368 -18.04 14.77 -13.23
C ALA A 368 -18.37 13.58 -12.32
N PHE A 369 -18.21 13.75 -11.01
CA PHE A 369 -18.62 12.77 -9.99
C PHE A 369 -20.13 12.78 -9.68
N ARG A 370 -20.93 13.66 -10.34
CA ARG A 370 -22.39 13.75 -10.20
C ARG A 370 -22.86 13.97 -8.76
N LEU A 371 -22.16 14.83 -8.02
CA LEU A 371 -22.50 15.14 -6.64
C LEU A 371 -23.73 16.07 -6.53
N PRO A 372 -24.36 16.16 -5.34
CA PRO A 372 -25.44 17.11 -5.07
C PRO A 372 -25.05 18.55 -5.39
N ALA A 373 -26.01 19.35 -5.85
CA ALA A 373 -25.76 20.72 -6.34
C ALA A 373 -25.15 21.65 -5.28
N ASP A 374 -25.55 21.51 -4.03
CA ASP A 374 -25.02 22.28 -2.90
C ASP A 374 -23.54 21.97 -2.65
N VAL A 375 -23.13 20.69 -2.72
CA VAL A 375 -21.74 20.25 -2.61
C VAL A 375 -20.91 20.80 -3.78
N VAL A 376 -21.46 20.72 -5.02
CA VAL A 376 -20.78 21.25 -6.21
C VAL A 376 -20.51 22.72 -6.05
N VAL A 377 -21.55 23.51 -5.67
CA VAL A 377 -21.42 24.96 -5.50
C VAL A 377 -20.41 25.32 -4.40
N ALA A 378 -20.43 24.63 -3.27
CA ALA A 378 -19.50 24.87 -2.17
C ALA A 378 -18.05 24.58 -2.60
N HIS A 379 -17.82 23.43 -3.26
CA HIS A 379 -16.51 23.02 -3.75
C HIS A 379 -15.95 23.96 -4.81
N GLU A 380 -16.77 24.33 -5.82
CA GLU A 380 -16.36 25.27 -6.86
C GLU A 380 -16.05 26.67 -6.30
N LYS A 381 -16.77 27.12 -5.27
CA LYS A 381 -16.49 28.39 -4.57
C LYS A 381 -15.11 28.31 -3.90
N ALA A 382 -14.77 27.20 -3.24
CA ALA A 382 -13.49 27.00 -2.63
C ALA A 382 -12.35 26.96 -3.68
N CYS A 383 -12.55 26.25 -4.79
CA CYS A 383 -11.59 26.20 -5.90
C CYS A 383 -11.36 27.58 -6.53
N ARG A 384 -12.40 28.37 -6.71
CA ARG A 384 -12.27 29.77 -7.18
C ARG A 384 -11.44 30.63 -6.22
N LEU A 385 -11.64 30.49 -4.91
CA LEU A 385 -10.84 31.19 -3.92
C LEU A 385 -9.34 30.82 -4.04
N LEU A 386 -8.98 29.55 -4.19
CA LEU A 386 -7.62 29.14 -4.44
C LEU A 386 -7.06 29.77 -5.71
N THR A 387 -7.78 29.68 -6.83
CA THR A 387 -7.32 30.20 -8.12
C THR A 387 -7.13 31.74 -8.09
N THR A 388 -8.02 32.49 -7.47
CA THR A 388 -7.87 33.95 -7.32
C THR A 388 -6.75 34.35 -6.37
N SER A 389 -6.33 33.43 -5.48
CA SER A 389 -5.20 33.63 -4.59
C SER A 389 -3.86 33.11 -5.17
N GLY A 390 -3.81 32.80 -6.47
CA GLY A 390 -2.57 32.46 -7.18
C GLY A 390 -2.31 30.98 -7.33
N TRP A 391 -3.14 30.10 -6.78
CA TRP A 391 -2.98 28.65 -6.96
C TRP A 391 -3.24 28.25 -8.42
N ASN A 392 -2.43 27.31 -8.91
CA ASN A 392 -2.72 26.58 -10.14
C ASN A 392 -3.58 25.36 -9.77
N VAL A 393 -4.85 25.37 -10.14
CA VAL A 393 -5.82 24.35 -9.76
C VAL A 393 -6.26 23.56 -10.99
N ALA A 394 -5.99 22.25 -11.01
CA ALA A 394 -6.51 21.35 -12.02
C ALA A 394 -7.47 20.32 -11.40
N THR A 395 -8.43 19.86 -12.21
CA THR A 395 -9.45 18.92 -11.77
C THR A 395 -9.23 17.53 -12.37
N PHE A 396 -9.64 16.47 -11.63
CA PHE A 396 -9.67 15.10 -12.11
C PHE A 396 -11.08 14.51 -11.98
N GLY A 397 -11.48 13.71 -12.96
CA GLY A 397 -12.76 13.00 -12.97
C GLY A 397 -12.65 11.55 -12.48
N PRO A 398 -13.78 10.82 -12.42
CA PRO A 398 -13.83 9.45 -11.88
C PRO A 398 -12.95 8.42 -12.62
N GLU A 399 -12.76 8.62 -13.92
CA GLU A 399 -11.93 7.70 -14.75
C GLU A 399 -10.50 8.22 -14.99
N ALA A 400 -10.17 9.39 -14.42
CA ALA A 400 -8.87 10.00 -14.64
C ALA A 400 -7.77 9.26 -13.87
N THR A 401 -6.75 8.81 -14.59
CA THR A 401 -5.53 8.29 -13.95
C THR A 401 -4.69 9.43 -13.37
N VAL A 402 -3.83 9.10 -12.40
CA VAL A 402 -2.92 10.09 -11.79
C VAL A 402 -2.05 10.80 -12.84
N PRO A 403 -1.43 10.11 -13.84
CA PRO A 403 -0.68 10.80 -14.89
C PRO A 403 -1.50 11.76 -15.72
N GLN A 404 -2.78 11.46 -15.99
CA GLN A 404 -3.67 12.35 -16.74
C GLN A 404 -4.00 13.62 -15.94
N GLY A 405 -4.32 13.48 -14.64
CA GLY A 405 -4.55 14.61 -13.75
C GLY A 405 -3.31 15.49 -13.63
N TRP A 406 -2.17 14.87 -13.39
CA TRP A 406 -0.88 15.54 -13.30
C TRP A 406 -0.49 16.26 -14.60
N GLY A 407 -0.65 15.61 -15.76
CA GLY A 407 -0.38 16.20 -17.07
C GLY A 407 -1.21 17.46 -17.34
N ARG A 408 -2.50 17.49 -16.92
CA ARG A 408 -3.35 18.69 -17.02
C ARG A 408 -2.80 19.84 -16.16
N LEU A 409 -2.39 19.55 -14.93
CA LEU A 409 -1.82 20.54 -14.02
C LEU A 409 -0.55 21.18 -14.59
N VAL A 410 0.36 20.33 -15.11
CA VAL A 410 1.61 20.78 -15.73
C VAL A 410 1.33 21.63 -16.97
N ALA A 411 0.43 21.19 -17.86
CA ALA A 411 0.07 21.94 -19.06
C ALA A 411 -0.57 23.31 -18.74
N GLN A 412 -1.39 23.40 -17.69
CA GLN A 412 -1.96 24.68 -17.23
C GLN A 412 -0.88 25.61 -16.68
N ARG A 413 0.16 25.07 -16.03
CA ARG A 413 1.28 25.84 -15.53
C ARG A 413 2.16 26.41 -16.65
N GLU A 414 2.41 25.62 -17.70
CA GLU A 414 3.19 26.05 -18.87
C GLU A 414 2.46 27.10 -19.73
N ALA A 415 1.14 27.17 -19.63
CA ALA A 415 0.30 28.14 -20.36
C ALA A 415 0.13 29.50 -19.65
N ARG A 416 0.54 29.61 -18.38
CA ARG A 416 0.54 30.86 -17.58
C ARG A 416 1.83 31.61 -17.76
#